data_edafcfda2ebfef00c51c6d4d1dfaf98e
#
_entry.id   edafcfda2ebfef00c51c6d4d1dfaf98e
#
_cell.length_a   1.000
_cell.length_b   1.000
_cell.length_c   1.000
_cell.angle_alpha   90.00
_cell.angle_beta   90.00
_cell.angle_gamma   90.00
#
_symmetry.space_group_name_H-M   'P 1'
#
loop_
_entity.id
_entity.type
_entity.pdbx_description
1 polymer ?
#
loop_
_entity_poly.entity_id
_entity_poly.type
_entity_poly.pdbx_seq_one_letter_code
_entity_poly.pdbx_strand_id
1 'polypeptide(L)'
;MANFIKLNRKRTEQGLPATQIAYHCVFTGNPGTGKTTVARLLAGIFKELGVLKKGHLVETDRAGLVAEYIGQTAVKTNKIIDTALDGVLFIDEAYTLAQGGNQDYGHEAIATLLKRMEDNRDRLIVVLAGYGSEMKTFIESNPGLRSRFSRYINFPDYTPNELLEIFLKYLSKQQYVLSESAMAQTANFLTKEVGKAKNDFGNARFVRNLFEKAITQQANRLANIESCDKDMLKRIEEEDIIKSIQRT
;
A
#
# COMPACT_ATOMS: atom_id res chain seq x y z
N MET A 1 20.59 3.00 1.29
CA MET A 1 20.30 1.57 1.54
C MET A 1 21.10 0.66 0.61
N ALA A 2 20.95 0.71 -0.69
CA ALA A 2 21.68 -0.14 -1.64
C ALA A 2 23.22 -0.12 -1.48
N ASN A 3 23.84 1.05 -1.27
CA ASN A 3 25.29 1.17 -1.07
C ASN A 3 25.78 0.46 0.19
N PHE A 4 24.98 0.48 1.26
CA PHE A 4 25.33 -0.21 2.50
C PHE A 4 25.25 -1.74 2.33
N ILE A 5 24.25 -2.23 1.62
CA ILE A 5 24.13 -3.67 1.32
C ILE A 5 25.30 -4.13 0.46
N LYS A 6 25.68 -3.36 -0.56
CA LYS A 6 26.87 -3.64 -1.39
C LYS A 6 28.16 -3.64 -0.56
N LEU A 7 28.31 -2.70 0.38
CA LEU A 7 29.47 -2.66 1.28
C LEU A 7 29.51 -3.89 2.19
N ASN A 8 28.39 -4.24 2.80
CA ASN A 8 28.29 -5.44 3.64
C ASN A 8 28.68 -6.72 2.90
N ARG A 9 28.22 -6.86 1.65
CA ARG A 9 28.61 -7.99 0.80
C ARG A 9 30.12 -8.05 0.60
N LYS A 10 30.77 -6.93 0.26
CA LYS A 10 32.23 -6.84 0.13
C LYS A 10 32.96 -7.18 1.44
N ARG A 11 32.40 -6.75 2.60
CA ARG A 11 32.97 -7.11 3.92
C ARG A 11 32.95 -8.62 4.14
N THR A 12 31.81 -9.24 3.87
CA THR A 12 31.65 -10.72 4.01
C THR A 12 32.56 -11.47 3.06
N GLU A 13 32.73 -11.02 1.82
CA GLU A 13 33.66 -11.59 0.83
C GLU A 13 35.12 -11.49 1.29
N GLN A 14 35.46 -10.52 2.14
CA GLN A 14 36.79 -10.36 2.76
C GLN A 14 36.91 -11.00 4.15
N GLY A 15 35.97 -11.85 4.56
CA GLY A 15 35.95 -12.52 5.86
C GLY A 15 35.62 -11.61 7.04
N LEU A 16 35.16 -10.37 6.81
CA LEU A 16 34.75 -9.46 7.86
C LEU A 16 33.26 -9.66 8.21
N PRO A 17 32.86 -9.52 9.48
CA PRO A 17 31.47 -9.64 9.86
C PRO A 17 30.60 -8.56 9.18
N ALA A 18 29.42 -8.96 8.69
CA ALA A 18 28.44 -8.03 8.19
C ALA A 18 27.91 -7.15 9.33
N THR A 19 27.79 -5.85 9.09
CA THR A 19 27.14 -4.95 10.03
C THR A 19 25.63 -5.09 9.90
N GLN A 20 24.96 -5.43 10.99
CA GLN A 20 23.50 -5.56 11.00
C GLN A 20 22.86 -4.20 11.17
N ILE A 21 21.96 -3.84 10.26
CA ILE A 21 21.08 -2.71 10.39
C ILE A 21 19.64 -3.14 10.17
N ALA A 22 18.73 -2.58 10.96
CA ALA A 22 17.31 -2.81 10.76
C ALA A 22 16.82 -2.04 9.53
N TYR A 23 15.99 -2.69 8.71
CA TYR A 23 15.39 -2.11 7.50
C TYR A 23 13.91 -1.75 7.70
N HIS A 24 13.43 -1.79 8.95
CA HIS A 24 12.05 -1.42 9.25
C HIS A 24 11.77 0.03 8.84
N CYS A 25 10.57 0.30 8.34
CA CYS A 25 10.18 1.62 7.88
C CYS A 25 8.71 1.93 8.17
N VAL A 26 8.41 3.22 8.17
CA VAL A 26 7.05 3.75 8.29
C VAL A 26 6.67 4.35 6.95
N PHE A 27 5.53 3.94 6.40
CA PHE A 27 4.93 4.47 5.19
C PHE A 27 3.76 5.36 5.57
N THR A 28 3.83 6.63 5.20
CA THR A 28 2.79 7.61 5.49
C THR A 28 2.17 8.15 4.20
N GLY A 29 0.88 8.43 4.22
CA GLY A 29 0.17 9.03 3.09
C GLY A 29 -1.28 8.57 3.00
N ASN A 30 -2.05 9.26 2.17
CA ASN A 30 -3.47 9.00 1.95
C ASN A 30 -3.76 7.61 1.34
N PRO A 31 -5.01 7.14 1.38
CA PRO A 31 -5.42 5.89 0.74
C PRO A 31 -5.12 5.91 -0.76
N GLY A 32 -4.77 4.74 -1.31
CA GLY A 32 -4.55 4.61 -2.75
C GLY A 32 -3.27 5.25 -3.31
N THR A 33 -2.35 5.72 -2.47
CA THR A 33 -1.06 6.30 -2.90
C THR A 33 0.01 5.25 -3.22
N GLY A 34 -0.32 3.94 -3.12
CA GLY A 34 0.56 2.86 -3.55
C GLY A 34 1.46 2.27 -2.45
N LYS A 35 1.22 2.56 -1.16
CA LYS A 35 2.01 2.06 -0.03
C LYS A 35 2.24 0.54 -0.08
N THR A 36 1.18 -0.25 -0.18
CA THR A 36 1.25 -1.72 -0.27
C THR A 36 1.98 -2.20 -1.51
N THR A 37 1.76 -1.52 -2.65
CA THR A 37 2.44 -1.85 -3.92
C THR A 37 3.95 -1.68 -3.80
N VAL A 38 4.40 -0.57 -3.21
CA VAL A 38 5.82 -0.31 -2.98
C VAL A 38 6.40 -1.27 -1.95
N ALA A 39 5.67 -1.62 -0.88
CA ALA A 39 6.11 -2.63 0.09
C ALA A 39 6.37 -3.99 -0.57
N ARG A 40 5.50 -4.40 -1.51
CA ARG A 40 5.66 -5.64 -2.29
C ARG A 40 6.89 -5.59 -3.20
N LEU A 41 7.12 -4.47 -3.86
CA LEU A 41 8.33 -4.27 -4.68
C LEU A 41 9.60 -4.30 -3.82
N LEU A 42 9.59 -3.64 -2.66
CA LEU A 42 10.72 -3.64 -1.72
C LEU A 42 11.04 -5.03 -1.22
N ALA A 43 10.04 -5.87 -0.94
CA ALA A 43 10.24 -7.26 -0.54
C ALA A 43 11.02 -8.05 -1.61
N GLY A 44 10.65 -7.89 -2.89
CA GLY A 44 11.40 -8.46 -4.02
C GLY A 44 12.83 -7.92 -4.12
N ILE A 45 13.00 -6.61 -4.01
CA ILE A 45 14.32 -5.96 -4.04
C ILE A 45 15.22 -6.48 -2.90
N PHE A 46 14.71 -6.62 -1.69
CA PHE A 46 15.49 -7.16 -0.57
C PHE A 46 15.90 -8.62 -0.78
N LYS A 47 15.08 -9.41 -1.46
CA LYS A 47 15.45 -10.76 -1.88
C LYS A 47 16.60 -10.73 -2.89
N GLU A 48 16.48 -9.96 -3.96
CA GLU A 48 17.52 -9.84 -4.99
C GLU A 48 18.86 -9.32 -4.43
N LEU A 49 18.79 -8.47 -3.40
CA LEU A 49 19.97 -7.97 -2.70
C LEU A 49 20.53 -8.94 -1.65
N GLY A 50 19.89 -10.10 -1.44
CA GLY A 50 20.31 -11.09 -0.46
C GLY A 50 20.06 -10.72 1.01
N VAL A 51 19.23 -9.71 1.26
CA VAL A 51 18.82 -9.28 2.63
C VAL A 51 17.77 -10.23 3.20
N LEU A 52 16.84 -10.66 2.37
CA LEU A 52 15.78 -11.61 2.72
C LEU A 52 15.86 -12.86 1.85
N LYS A 53 15.64 -14.02 2.44
CA LYS A 53 15.72 -15.30 1.70
C LYS A 53 14.53 -15.50 0.76
N LYS A 54 13.30 -15.22 1.22
CA LYS A 54 12.07 -15.45 0.44
C LYS A 54 11.60 -14.18 -0.27
N GLY A 55 11.65 -13.01 0.39
CA GLY A 55 11.24 -11.73 -0.15
C GLY A 55 9.75 -11.64 -0.49
N HIS A 56 8.91 -12.40 0.20
CA HIS A 56 7.45 -12.29 0.08
C HIS A 56 6.92 -11.20 1.01
N LEU A 57 5.71 -10.74 0.73
CA LEU A 57 4.98 -9.79 1.54
C LEU A 57 3.83 -10.50 2.26
N VAL A 58 3.76 -10.32 3.57
CA VAL A 58 2.58 -10.66 4.38
C VAL A 58 1.89 -9.37 4.76
N GLU A 59 0.66 -9.21 4.30
CA GLU A 59 -0.18 -8.04 4.59
C GLU A 59 -1.12 -8.37 5.74
N THR A 60 -1.23 -7.46 6.70
CA THR A 60 -2.13 -7.59 7.85
C THR A 60 -2.56 -6.20 8.34
N ASP A 61 -3.51 -6.19 9.22
CA ASP A 61 -4.03 -5.03 9.94
C ASP A 61 -4.22 -5.37 11.43
N ARG A 62 -4.89 -4.49 12.17
CA ARG A 62 -5.25 -4.75 13.56
C ARG A 62 -6.03 -6.05 13.72
N ALA A 63 -7.02 -6.32 12.86
CA ALA A 63 -7.87 -7.50 12.99
C ALA A 63 -7.07 -8.81 12.79
N GLY A 64 -6.02 -8.79 11.98
CA GLY A 64 -5.11 -9.92 11.79
C GLY A 64 -4.19 -10.18 12.99
N LEU A 65 -3.90 -9.17 13.82
CA LEU A 65 -2.95 -9.26 14.94
C LEU A 65 -3.62 -9.42 16.31
N VAL A 66 -4.71 -8.70 16.54
CA VAL A 66 -5.40 -8.66 17.84
C VAL A 66 -6.48 -9.74 17.89
N ALA A 67 -6.57 -10.45 18.98
CA ALA A 67 -7.62 -11.44 19.25
C ALA A 67 -8.72 -10.85 20.15
N GLU A 68 -9.86 -11.52 20.18
CA GLU A 68 -11.04 -11.10 20.97
C GLU A 68 -10.93 -11.48 22.46
N TYR A 69 -10.12 -12.49 22.78
CA TYR A 69 -10.03 -13.05 24.13
C TYR A 69 -8.64 -12.85 24.74
N ILE A 70 -8.62 -12.74 26.06
CA ILE A 70 -7.41 -12.59 26.88
C ILE A 70 -6.40 -13.72 26.57
N GLY A 71 -5.12 -13.36 26.42
CA GLY A 71 -4.02 -14.31 26.23
C GLY A 71 -3.89 -14.89 24.80
N GLN A 72 -4.78 -14.53 23.89
CA GLN A 72 -4.75 -15.04 22.52
C GLN A 72 -4.04 -14.09 21.52
N THR A 73 -3.92 -12.82 21.86
CA THR A 73 -3.33 -11.81 20.98
C THR A 73 -1.86 -12.10 20.68
N ALA A 74 -1.04 -12.41 21.70
CA ALA A 74 0.35 -12.78 21.49
C ALA A 74 0.49 -14.02 20.59
N VAL A 75 -0.36 -15.04 20.77
CA VAL A 75 -0.37 -16.26 19.95
C VAL A 75 -0.70 -15.93 18.49
N LYS A 76 -1.76 -15.14 18.27
CA LYS A 76 -2.20 -14.71 16.93
C LYS A 76 -1.14 -13.86 16.23
N THR A 77 -0.56 -12.88 16.94
CA THR A 77 0.51 -12.03 16.45
C THR A 77 1.74 -12.85 16.06
N ASN A 78 2.18 -13.79 16.92
CA ASN A 78 3.30 -14.67 16.63
C ASN A 78 3.05 -15.50 15.37
N LYS A 79 1.87 -16.07 15.21
CA LYS A 79 1.51 -16.85 14.02
C LYS A 79 1.64 -16.05 12.72
N ILE A 80 1.17 -14.81 12.72
CA ILE A 80 1.32 -13.94 11.55
C ILE A 80 2.79 -13.61 11.29
N ILE A 81 3.55 -13.27 12.32
CA ILE A 81 5.00 -12.99 12.20
C ILE A 81 5.75 -14.20 11.65
N ASP A 82 5.43 -15.40 12.10
CA ASP A 82 6.07 -16.64 11.61
C ASP A 82 5.86 -16.82 10.10
N THR A 83 4.69 -16.45 9.57
CA THR A 83 4.44 -16.47 8.13
C THR A 83 5.26 -15.43 7.35
N ALA A 84 5.66 -14.32 8.01
CA ALA A 84 6.43 -13.24 7.42
C ALA A 84 7.96 -13.43 7.51
N LEU A 85 8.43 -14.46 8.19
CA LEU A 85 9.87 -14.72 8.32
C LEU A 85 10.53 -14.97 6.95
N ASP A 86 11.70 -14.37 6.77
CA ASP A 86 12.44 -14.27 5.52
C ASP A 86 11.77 -13.40 4.46
N GLY A 87 10.83 -12.54 4.90
CA GLY A 87 10.02 -11.63 4.09
C GLY A 87 9.75 -10.31 4.77
N VAL A 88 8.73 -9.61 4.29
CA VAL A 88 8.26 -8.33 4.80
C VAL A 88 6.88 -8.50 5.42
N LEU A 89 6.71 -8.06 6.66
CA LEU A 89 5.42 -7.89 7.30
C LEU A 89 4.95 -6.45 7.09
N PHE A 90 3.85 -6.27 6.38
CA PHE A 90 3.20 -4.99 6.16
C PHE A 90 1.95 -4.90 7.05
N ILE A 91 1.92 -3.90 7.92
CA ILE A 91 0.80 -3.65 8.83
C ILE A 91 0.12 -2.36 8.36
N ASP A 92 -1.07 -2.50 7.78
CA ASP A 92 -1.86 -1.35 7.34
C ASP A 92 -2.63 -0.73 8.52
N GLU A 93 -2.81 0.58 8.46
CA GLU A 93 -3.43 1.38 9.54
C GLU A 93 -2.89 1.03 10.94
N ALA A 94 -1.54 0.87 11.04
CA ALA A 94 -0.88 0.35 12.23
C ALA A 94 -1.18 1.16 13.50
N TYR A 95 -1.51 2.44 13.39
CA TYR A 95 -1.93 3.30 14.50
C TYR A 95 -3.18 2.78 15.21
N THR A 96 -4.01 1.99 14.53
CA THR A 96 -5.21 1.39 15.15
C THR A 96 -4.87 0.42 16.29
N LEU A 97 -3.65 -0.13 16.32
CA LEU A 97 -3.16 -0.97 17.40
C LEU A 97 -3.08 -0.23 18.76
N ALA A 98 -3.00 1.12 18.75
CA ALA A 98 -2.93 1.93 19.96
C ALA A 98 -4.24 2.71 20.26
N GLN A 99 -5.30 2.52 19.45
CA GLN A 99 -6.56 3.27 19.60
C GLN A 99 -7.53 2.72 20.64
N GLY A 100 -7.25 1.61 21.27
CA GLY A 100 -8.08 1.02 22.31
C GLY A 100 -7.78 1.54 23.72
N GLY A 101 -8.77 1.46 24.63
CA GLY A 101 -8.61 1.82 26.05
C GLY A 101 -7.77 0.80 26.84
N ASN A 102 -7.72 0.96 28.16
CA ASN A 102 -6.90 0.13 29.08
C ASN A 102 -7.18 -1.39 29.01
N GLN A 103 -8.27 -1.82 28.41
CA GLN A 103 -8.63 -3.24 28.21
C GLN A 103 -8.33 -3.71 26.78
N ASP A 104 -7.62 -2.92 25.98
CA ASP A 104 -7.31 -3.23 24.60
C ASP A 104 -6.05 -4.08 24.47
N TYR A 105 -6.17 -5.19 23.79
CA TYR A 105 -5.07 -6.12 23.53
C TYR A 105 -4.11 -5.66 22.41
N GLY A 106 -4.30 -4.51 21.82
CA GLY A 106 -3.39 -3.94 20.81
C GLY A 106 -1.99 -3.67 21.38
N HIS A 107 -1.89 -3.28 22.67
CA HIS A 107 -0.59 -3.11 23.34
C HIS A 107 0.17 -4.44 23.48
N GLU A 108 -0.53 -5.56 23.67
CA GLU A 108 0.08 -6.90 23.69
C GLU A 108 0.61 -7.28 22.30
N ALA A 109 -0.13 -6.95 21.24
CA ALA A 109 0.34 -7.15 19.86
C ALA A 109 1.61 -6.32 19.57
N ILE A 110 1.65 -5.04 19.98
CA ILE A 110 2.82 -4.16 19.82
C ILE A 110 4.02 -4.74 20.59
N ALA A 111 3.84 -5.13 21.84
CA ALA A 111 4.93 -5.71 22.65
C ALA A 111 5.49 -6.99 22.04
N THR A 112 4.61 -7.87 21.57
CA THR A 112 4.97 -9.11 20.86
C THR A 112 5.73 -8.80 19.57
N LEU A 113 5.23 -7.86 18.77
CA LEU A 113 5.88 -7.41 17.53
C LEU A 113 7.29 -6.90 17.80
N LEU A 114 7.46 -5.99 18.75
CA LEU A 114 8.76 -5.40 19.10
C LEU A 114 9.77 -6.44 19.55
N LYS A 115 9.37 -7.43 20.34
CA LYS A 115 10.22 -8.55 20.74
C LYS A 115 10.63 -9.37 19.52
N ARG A 116 9.68 -9.77 18.70
CA ARG A 116 9.96 -10.60 17.50
C ARG A 116 10.81 -9.87 16.46
N MET A 117 10.69 -8.55 16.33
CA MET A 117 11.56 -7.73 15.48
C MET A 117 13.01 -7.78 15.95
N GLU A 118 13.26 -7.79 17.25
CA GLU A 118 14.61 -7.91 17.80
C GLU A 118 15.17 -9.32 17.60
N ASP A 119 14.38 -10.34 17.93
CA ASP A 119 14.76 -11.74 17.84
C ASP A 119 15.04 -12.19 16.38
N ASN A 120 14.43 -11.52 15.38
CA ASN A 120 14.50 -11.88 13.96
C ASN A 120 14.98 -10.73 13.07
N ARG A 121 15.81 -9.82 13.58
CA ARG A 121 16.24 -8.60 12.87
C ARG A 121 16.98 -8.83 11.55
N ASP A 122 17.50 -10.04 11.33
CA ASP A 122 18.19 -10.50 10.12
C ASP A 122 17.25 -11.17 9.10
N ARG A 123 16.03 -11.51 9.51
CA ARG A 123 15.08 -12.31 8.73
C ARG A 123 13.71 -11.68 8.56
N LEU A 124 13.43 -10.59 9.26
CA LEU A 124 12.12 -9.91 9.26
C LEU A 124 12.28 -8.43 9.01
N ILE A 125 11.59 -7.92 8.02
CA ILE A 125 11.42 -6.48 7.84
C ILE A 125 9.96 -6.14 8.11
N VAL A 126 9.73 -5.14 8.94
CA VAL A 126 8.38 -4.65 9.26
C VAL A 126 8.18 -3.28 8.61
N VAL A 127 7.07 -3.13 7.92
CA VAL A 127 6.59 -1.88 7.35
C VAL A 127 5.28 -1.53 8.05
N LEU A 128 5.26 -0.42 8.77
CA LEU A 128 4.05 0.15 9.35
C LEU A 128 3.50 1.19 8.40
N ALA A 129 2.22 1.11 8.06
CA ALA A 129 1.59 2.04 7.13
C ALA A 129 0.36 2.71 7.77
N GLY A 130 0.07 3.95 7.33
CA GLY A 130 -1.10 4.70 7.78
C GLY A 130 -1.05 6.17 7.39
N TYR A 131 -1.97 6.96 7.93
CA TYR A 131 -2.02 8.40 7.76
C TYR A 131 -0.87 9.09 8.51
N GLY A 132 -0.37 10.21 7.97
CA GLY A 132 0.84 10.86 8.48
C GLY A 132 0.74 11.32 9.93
N SER A 133 -0.34 11.99 10.30
CA SER A 133 -0.59 12.50 11.66
C SER A 133 -0.75 11.37 12.69
N GLU A 134 -1.57 10.38 12.36
CA GLU A 134 -1.86 9.22 13.21
C GLU A 134 -0.61 8.36 13.41
N MET A 135 0.16 8.13 12.34
CA MET A 135 1.40 7.37 12.42
C MET A 135 2.47 8.07 13.27
N LYS A 136 2.56 9.41 13.18
CA LYS A 136 3.48 10.19 14.03
C LYS A 136 3.13 9.98 15.50
N THR A 137 1.87 10.20 15.88
CA THR A 137 1.38 10.01 17.26
C THR A 137 1.61 8.58 17.73
N PHE A 138 1.32 7.59 16.89
CA PHE A 138 1.52 6.17 17.18
C PHE A 138 2.97 5.82 17.49
N ILE A 139 3.91 6.25 16.65
CA ILE A 139 5.33 5.95 16.86
C ILE A 139 5.87 6.67 18.09
N GLU A 140 5.44 7.92 18.32
CA GLU A 140 5.88 8.73 19.47
C GLU A 140 5.32 8.20 20.81
N SER A 141 4.17 7.53 20.81
CA SER A 141 3.54 6.97 22.02
C SER A 141 4.32 5.82 22.65
N ASN A 142 5.22 5.16 21.89
CA ASN A 142 5.94 3.98 22.38
C ASN A 142 7.46 4.09 22.09
N PRO A 143 8.31 4.17 23.13
CA PRO A 143 9.77 4.27 22.95
C PRO A 143 10.37 3.11 22.16
N GLY A 144 9.79 1.90 22.27
CA GLY A 144 10.23 0.72 21.53
C GLY A 144 9.96 0.84 20.02
N LEU A 145 8.83 1.41 19.63
CA LEU A 145 8.53 1.73 18.23
C LEU A 145 9.51 2.80 17.73
N ARG A 146 9.65 3.90 18.45
CA ARG A 146 10.53 5.01 18.05
C ARG A 146 11.98 4.58 17.85
N SER A 147 12.51 3.67 18.65
CA SER A 147 13.89 3.20 18.54
C SER A 147 14.11 2.28 17.33
N ARG A 148 13.10 1.57 16.85
CA ARG A 148 13.20 0.59 15.76
C ARG A 148 12.79 1.14 14.40
N PHE A 149 11.93 2.15 14.38
CA PHE A 149 11.41 2.77 13.15
C PHE A 149 12.05 4.14 12.93
N SER A 150 13.23 4.17 12.34
CA SER A 150 13.98 5.40 12.05
C SER A 150 13.84 5.88 10.59
N ARG A 151 13.16 5.11 9.73
CA ARG A 151 12.99 5.42 8.31
C ARG A 151 11.53 5.70 7.99
N TYR A 152 11.29 6.91 7.48
CA TYR A 152 9.96 7.37 7.09
C TYR A 152 9.94 7.60 5.57
N ILE A 153 8.94 7.04 4.91
CA ILE A 153 8.71 7.22 3.48
C ILE A 153 7.31 7.81 3.34
N ASN A 154 7.26 9.05 2.88
CA ASN A 154 6.00 9.72 2.62
C ASN A 154 5.54 9.46 1.19
N PHE A 155 4.26 9.12 1.04
CA PHE A 155 3.57 8.92 -0.22
C PHE A 155 2.61 10.09 -0.43
N PRO A 156 3.02 11.12 -1.19
CA PRO A 156 2.16 12.24 -1.48
C PRO A 156 0.98 11.80 -2.35
N ASP A 157 -0.06 12.61 -2.37
CA ASP A 157 -1.16 12.43 -3.32
C ASP A 157 -0.65 12.56 -4.75
N TYR A 158 -1.27 11.81 -5.64
CA TYR A 158 -0.97 11.89 -7.06
C TYR A 158 -1.48 13.19 -7.67
N THR A 159 -0.70 13.72 -8.59
CA THR A 159 -1.11 14.84 -9.46
C THR A 159 -2.22 14.38 -10.43
N PRO A 160 -3.01 15.30 -11.00
CA PRO A 160 -4.02 14.94 -12.00
C PRO A 160 -3.47 14.13 -13.17
N ASN A 161 -2.26 14.46 -13.63
CA ASN A 161 -1.60 13.74 -14.73
C ASN A 161 -1.23 12.31 -14.33
N GLU A 162 -0.69 12.09 -13.13
CA GLU A 162 -0.38 10.76 -12.62
C GLU A 162 -1.65 9.91 -12.43
N LEU A 163 -2.74 10.51 -11.97
CA LEU A 163 -4.04 9.84 -11.87
C LEU A 163 -4.58 9.45 -13.25
N LEU A 164 -4.43 10.31 -14.26
CA LEU A 164 -4.78 10.00 -15.63
C LEU A 164 -3.94 8.83 -16.17
N GLU A 165 -2.64 8.81 -15.91
CA GLU A 165 -1.78 7.67 -16.29
C GLU A 165 -2.22 6.37 -15.60
N ILE A 166 -2.62 6.43 -14.33
CA ILE A 166 -3.16 5.26 -13.61
C ILE A 166 -4.46 4.79 -14.26
N PHE A 167 -5.35 5.70 -14.64
CA PHE A 167 -6.60 5.39 -15.35
C PHE A 167 -6.31 4.69 -16.69
N LEU A 168 -5.39 5.23 -17.47
CA LEU A 168 -4.97 4.63 -18.74
C LEU A 168 -4.34 3.24 -18.58
N LYS A 169 -3.60 3.01 -17.48
CA LYS A 169 -3.07 1.68 -17.15
C LYS A 169 -4.18 0.67 -16.82
N TYR A 170 -5.26 1.08 -16.15
CA TYR A 170 -6.42 0.20 -15.94
C TYR A 170 -7.09 -0.16 -17.26
N LEU A 171 -7.30 0.84 -18.12
CA LEU A 171 -7.88 0.63 -19.46
C LEU A 171 -7.05 -0.34 -20.30
N SER A 172 -5.75 -0.05 -20.44
CA SER A 172 -4.84 -0.84 -21.29
C SER A 172 -4.73 -2.30 -20.84
N LYS A 173 -4.74 -2.54 -19.53
CA LYS A 173 -4.68 -3.90 -18.96
C LYS A 173 -5.90 -4.75 -19.36
N GLN A 174 -7.02 -4.11 -19.61
CA GLN A 174 -8.26 -4.78 -20.04
C GLN A 174 -8.60 -4.51 -21.52
N GLN A 175 -7.65 -3.96 -22.29
CA GLN A 175 -7.77 -3.66 -23.71
C GLN A 175 -8.86 -2.63 -24.06
N TYR A 176 -9.22 -1.75 -23.14
CA TYR A 176 -10.06 -0.59 -23.41
C TYR A 176 -9.22 0.59 -23.92
N VAL A 177 -9.87 1.46 -24.69
CA VAL A 177 -9.30 2.72 -25.19
C VAL A 177 -10.31 3.85 -24.98
N LEU A 178 -9.83 5.08 -24.75
CA LEU A 178 -10.69 6.26 -24.71
C LEU A 178 -10.79 6.89 -26.09
N SER A 179 -11.95 7.47 -26.42
CA SER A 179 -12.03 8.47 -27.48
C SER A 179 -11.29 9.73 -27.05
N GLU A 180 -10.93 10.60 -28.01
CA GLU A 180 -10.22 11.86 -27.71
C GLU A 180 -11.04 12.77 -26.78
N SER A 181 -12.34 12.85 -27.00
CA SER A 181 -13.25 13.63 -26.16
C SER A 181 -13.40 13.03 -24.75
N ALA A 182 -13.45 11.68 -24.63
CA ALA A 182 -13.45 10.99 -23.34
C ALA A 182 -12.14 11.23 -22.56
N MET A 183 -11.00 11.25 -23.25
CA MET A 183 -9.70 11.57 -22.66
C MET A 183 -9.69 12.99 -22.09
N ALA A 184 -10.10 13.98 -22.87
CA ALA A 184 -10.16 15.38 -22.44
C ALA A 184 -11.10 15.56 -21.24
N GLN A 185 -12.27 14.92 -21.28
CA GLN A 185 -13.26 14.96 -20.19
C GLN A 185 -12.71 14.33 -18.90
N THR A 186 -12.04 13.19 -19.01
CA THR A 186 -11.41 12.51 -17.86
C THR A 186 -10.33 13.40 -17.23
N ALA A 187 -9.43 13.98 -18.03
CA ALA A 187 -8.37 14.86 -17.55
C ALA A 187 -8.92 16.09 -16.82
N ASN A 188 -9.96 16.73 -17.40
CA ASN A 188 -10.64 17.89 -16.79
C ASN A 188 -11.30 17.52 -15.46
N PHE A 189 -11.94 16.36 -15.41
CA PHE A 189 -12.58 15.87 -14.18
C PHE A 189 -11.54 15.62 -13.08
N LEU A 190 -10.47 14.88 -13.37
CA LEU A 190 -9.42 14.61 -12.40
C LEU A 190 -8.76 15.89 -11.87
N THR A 191 -8.55 16.89 -12.74
CA THR A 191 -8.01 18.20 -12.33
C THR A 191 -8.93 18.91 -11.35
N LYS A 192 -10.24 18.88 -11.59
CA LYS A 192 -11.23 19.48 -10.70
C LYS A 192 -11.30 18.76 -9.35
N GLU A 193 -11.29 17.44 -9.35
CA GLU A 193 -11.40 16.65 -8.11
C GLU A 193 -10.15 16.77 -7.24
N VAL A 194 -8.95 16.74 -7.82
CA VAL A 194 -7.72 17.03 -7.08
C VAL A 194 -7.72 18.45 -6.50
N GLY A 195 -8.22 19.43 -7.24
CA GLY A 195 -8.34 20.81 -6.74
C GLY A 195 -9.33 20.99 -5.57
N LYS A 196 -10.30 20.08 -5.42
CA LYS A 196 -11.26 20.05 -4.30
C LYS A 196 -10.81 19.16 -3.15
N ALA A 197 -9.78 18.32 -3.39
CA ALA A 197 -9.38 17.28 -2.47
C ALA A 197 -8.99 17.84 -1.10
N LYS A 198 -9.52 17.22 -0.06
CA LYS A 198 -9.12 17.40 1.32
C LYS A 198 -8.19 16.25 1.74
N ASN A 199 -7.85 16.20 3.02
CA ASN A 199 -6.84 15.29 3.59
C ASN A 199 -7.11 13.76 3.44
N ASP A 200 -8.19 13.34 2.80
CA ASP A 200 -8.62 11.95 2.65
C ASP A 200 -8.84 11.51 1.18
N PHE A 201 -8.20 12.19 0.25
CA PHE A 201 -8.36 11.88 -1.17
C PHE A 201 -7.96 10.43 -1.50
N GLY A 202 -8.84 9.74 -2.23
CA GLY A 202 -8.73 8.31 -2.48
C GLY A 202 -7.69 7.89 -3.53
N ASN A 203 -7.04 8.84 -4.23
CA ASN A 203 -5.98 8.59 -5.19
C ASN A 203 -6.29 7.47 -6.22
N ALA A 204 -5.46 6.43 -6.30
CA ALA A 204 -5.69 5.33 -7.23
C ALA A 204 -6.98 4.51 -6.93
N ARG A 205 -7.51 4.52 -5.69
CA ARG A 205 -8.83 3.94 -5.39
C ARG A 205 -9.94 4.75 -6.05
N PHE A 206 -9.85 6.08 -6.00
CA PHE A 206 -10.78 6.96 -6.70
C PHE A 206 -10.77 6.71 -8.21
N VAL A 207 -9.59 6.63 -8.81
CA VAL A 207 -9.41 6.34 -10.24
C VAL A 207 -9.95 4.95 -10.61
N ARG A 208 -9.73 3.95 -9.77
CA ARG A 208 -10.29 2.61 -9.97
C ARG A 208 -11.82 2.62 -9.97
N ASN A 209 -12.43 3.32 -9.03
CA ASN A 209 -13.88 3.45 -8.97
C ASN A 209 -14.43 4.16 -10.23
N LEU A 210 -13.75 5.20 -10.70
CA LEU A 210 -14.10 5.89 -11.95
C LEU A 210 -14.03 4.93 -13.14
N PHE A 211 -12.97 4.13 -13.23
CA PHE A 211 -12.80 3.12 -14.26
C PHE A 211 -13.93 2.08 -14.25
N GLU A 212 -14.25 1.52 -13.10
CA GLU A 212 -15.32 0.53 -12.95
C GLU A 212 -16.69 1.12 -13.34
N LYS A 213 -16.95 2.39 -12.98
CA LYS A 213 -18.16 3.10 -13.41
C LYS A 213 -18.18 3.34 -14.92
N ALA A 214 -17.08 3.76 -15.52
CA ALA A 214 -16.99 4.03 -16.95
C ALA A 214 -17.28 2.77 -17.80
N ILE A 215 -16.74 1.61 -17.41
CA ILE A 215 -17.04 0.32 -18.04
C ILE A 215 -18.52 -0.02 -17.89
N THR A 216 -19.11 0.21 -16.73
CA THR A 216 -20.54 -0.02 -16.49
C THR A 216 -21.41 0.86 -17.41
N GLN A 217 -21.03 2.13 -17.63
CA GLN A 217 -21.77 3.00 -18.55
C GLN A 217 -21.62 2.58 -20.00
N GLN A 218 -20.42 2.18 -20.42
CA GLN A 218 -20.22 1.59 -21.74
C GLN A 218 -21.10 0.35 -21.95
N ALA A 219 -21.14 -0.56 -20.98
CA ALA A 219 -21.99 -1.75 -21.05
C ALA A 219 -23.47 -1.38 -21.19
N ASN A 220 -23.95 -0.39 -20.42
CA ASN A 220 -25.32 0.11 -20.52
C ASN A 220 -25.62 0.73 -21.90
N ARG A 221 -24.65 1.44 -22.49
CA ARG A 221 -24.80 2.05 -23.83
C ARG A 221 -24.89 0.98 -24.92
N LEU A 222 -24.09 -0.08 -24.81
CA LEU A 222 -24.02 -1.13 -25.82
C LEU A 222 -25.09 -2.22 -25.64
N ALA A 223 -25.73 -2.32 -24.48
CA ALA A 223 -26.68 -3.40 -24.15
C ALA A 223 -27.86 -3.54 -25.12
N ASN A 224 -28.28 -2.46 -25.78
CA ASN A 224 -29.41 -2.46 -26.72
C ASN A 224 -28.96 -2.50 -28.19
N ILE A 225 -27.68 -2.71 -28.47
CA ILE A 225 -27.13 -2.82 -29.83
C ILE A 225 -27.02 -4.29 -30.18
N GLU A 226 -27.78 -4.72 -31.20
CA GLU A 226 -27.84 -6.14 -31.62
C GLU A 226 -26.50 -6.70 -32.11
N SER A 227 -25.63 -5.85 -32.69
CA SER A 227 -24.30 -6.26 -33.18
C SER A 227 -23.27 -5.22 -32.86
N CYS A 228 -22.30 -5.57 -32.01
CA CYS A 228 -21.16 -4.74 -31.68
C CYS A 228 -19.89 -5.30 -32.34
N ASP A 229 -19.18 -4.47 -33.06
CA ASP A 229 -17.85 -4.81 -33.52
C ASP A 229 -16.79 -4.73 -32.40
N LYS A 230 -15.58 -5.17 -32.71
CA LYS A 230 -14.47 -5.20 -31.73
C LYS A 230 -14.05 -3.81 -31.26
N ASP A 231 -14.16 -2.81 -32.12
CA ASP A 231 -13.74 -1.45 -31.79
C ASP A 231 -14.77 -0.77 -30.90
N MET A 232 -16.05 -0.97 -31.13
CA MET A 232 -17.12 -0.53 -30.22
C MET A 232 -16.99 -1.14 -28.84
N LEU A 233 -16.68 -2.43 -28.74
CA LEU A 233 -16.50 -3.14 -27.46
C LEU A 233 -15.29 -2.67 -26.66
N LYS A 234 -14.26 -2.13 -27.33
CA LYS A 234 -13.06 -1.59 -26.66
C LYS A 234 -13.18 -0.12 -26.30
N ARG A 235 -14.03 0.64 -27.00
CA ARG A 235 -14.02 2.10 -26.95
C ARG A 235 -14.96 2.64 -25.88
N ILE A 236 -14.40 3.42 -24.97
CA ILE A 236 -15.13 4.21 -24.00
C ILE A 236 -15.31 5.62 -24.60
N GLU A 237 -16.54 6.04 -24.70
CA GLU A 237 -16.93 7.32 -25.29
C GLU A 237 -17.11 8.40 -24.19
N GLU A 238 -17.15 9.66 -24.60
CA GLU A 238 -17.32 10.79 -23.71
C GLU A 238 -18.57 10.66 -22.83
N GLU A 239 -19.69 10.21 -23.39
CA GLU A 239 -20.94 10.03 -22.65
C GLU A 239 -20.81 9.00 -21.53
N ASP A 240 -19.98 7.94 -21.70
CA ASP A 240 -19.75 6.94 -20.69
C ASP A 240 -19.03 7.57 -19.49
N ILE A 241 -18.05 8.46 -19.76
CA ILE A 241 -17.34 9.21 -18.73
C ILE A 241 -18.27 10.20 -18.03
N ILE A 242 -19.06 11.00 -18.77
CA ILE A 242 -19.99 11.97 -18.20
C ILE A 242 -20.99 11.29 -17.25
N LYS A 243 -21.59 10.17 -17.68
CA LYS A 243 -22.54 9.42 -16.85
C LYS A 243 -21.88 8.78 -15.62
N SER A 244 -20.61 8.39 -15.72
CA SER A 244 -19.84 7.85 -14.59
C SER A 244 -19.54 8.90 -13.51
N ILE A 245 -19.35 10.15 -13.91
CA ILE A 245 -19.07 11.30 -13.03
C ILE A 245 -20.34 11.76 -12.30
N GLN A 246 -21.49 11.82 -12.99
CA GLN A 246 -22.75 12.34 -12.44
C GLN A 246 -23.33 11.49 -11.30
N ARG A 247 -22.91 10.24 -11.15
CA ARG A 247 -23.35 9.30 -10.10
C ARG A 247 -22.33 9.16 -8.94
N THR A 248 -21.44 10.10 -8.86
CA THR A 248 -20.44 10.21 -7.78
C THR A 248 -20.84 11.28 -6.79
#